data_8c530faba96f9be20fc62dda8ec9b7e9
#
_entry.id   8c530faba96f9be20fc62dda8ec9b7e9
#
_cell.length_a   1.000
_cell.length_b   1.000
_cell.length_c   1.000
_cell.angle_alpha   90.00
_cell.angle_beta   90.00
_cell.angle_gamma   90.00
#
_symmetry.space_group_name_H-M   'P 1'
#
loop_
_entity.id
_entity.type
_entity.pdbx_description
1 polymer ?
#
loop_
_entity_poly.entity_id
_entity_poly.type
_entity_poly.pdbx_seq_one_letter_code
_entity_poly.pdbx_strand_id
1 'polypeptide(L)'
;IIIKSIFNQKTNTVTKTYKSFSEESEADLIIRSVENLRQELFNLWIKYTSSLDTTLPYKIRFTGDQFKTWRIIEEKLLDIESIKNVTIDYLDTSTLKGTIYFSGDLSKLNLILLENDILLTYLGDYSDISFISQ
;
A
#
# COMPACT_ATOMS: atom_id res chain seq x y z
N ILE A 1 18.71 15.24 23.75
CA ILE A 1 17.26 14.94 23.67
C ILE A 1 17.11 13.48 23.28
N ILE A 2 16.27 12.75 24.01
CA ILE A 2 15.96 11.34 23.75
C ILE A 2 14.50 11.27 23.31
N ILE A 3 14.26 10.71 22.14
CA ILE A 3 12.90 10.47 21.66
C ILE A 3 12.68 8.96 21.57
N LYS A 4 11.57 8.51 22.14
CA LYS A 4 11.10 7.13 22.04
C LYS A 4 9.82 7.15 21.19
N SER A 5 9.83 6.48 20.06
CA SER A 5 8.64 6.24 19.26
C SER A 5 8.26 4.77 19.30
N ILE A 6 6.98 4.51 19.46
CA ILE A 6 6.43 3.15 19.42
C ILE A 6 5.62 3.02 18.15
N PHE A 7 6.05 2.14 17.26
CA PHE A 7 5.35 1.84 16.03
C PHE A 7 5.24 0.32 15.84
N ASN A 8 4.04 -0.20 15.63
CA ASN A 8 3.76 -1.64 15.52
C ASN A 8 4.40 -2.49 16.63
N GLN A 9 4.26 -2.07 17.89
CA GLN A 9 4.85 -2.72 19.07
C GLN A 9 6.38 -2.73 19.12
N LYS A 10 7.07 -2.12 18.16
CA LYS A 10 8.51 -1.93 18.18
C LYS A 10 8.85 -0.55 18.72
N THR A 11 9.70 -0.51 19.74
CA THR A 11 10.19 0.75 20.29
C THR A 11 11.46 1.15 19.56
N ASN A 12 11.43 2.28 18.87
CA ASN A 12 12.62 2.90 18.30
C ASN A 12 13.06 4.05 19.20
N THR A 13 14.32 4.06 19.58
CA THR A 13 14.90 5.13 20.39
C THR A 13 15.89 5.91 19.53
N VAL A 14 15.64 7.18 19.35
CA VAL A 14 16.56 8.11 18.68
C VAL A 14 17.14 9.03 19.74
N THR A 15 18.47 9.01 19.89
CA THR A 15 19.20 9.90 20.80
C THR A 15 20.01 10.88 19.95
N LYS A 16 19.79 12.19 20.17
CA LYS A 16 20.53 13.26 19.50
C LYS A 16 21.10 14.20 20.53
N THR A 17 22.34 14.59 20.27
CA THR A 17 23.06 15.60 21.05
C THR A 17 23.26 16.82 20.18
N TYR A 18 22.78 17.96 20.64
CA TYR A 18 22.95 19.25 19.96
C TYR A 18 23.93 20.09 20.76
N LYS A 19 24.89 20.69 20.09
CA LYS A 19 25.83 21.65 20.67
C LYS A 19 25.46 23.05 20.19
N SER A 20 25.52 24.05 21.08
CA SER A 20 25.36 25.44 20.71
C SER A 20 26.51 25.91 19.81
N PHE A 21 26.22 26.81 18.88
CA PHE A 21 27.23 27.58 18.19
C PHE A 21 27.73 28.73 19.10
N SER A 22 28.88 29.33 18.77
CA SER A 22 29.56 30.33 19.63
C SER A 22 28.77 31.59 19.96
N GLU A 23 27.71 31.91 19.18
CA GLU A 23 26.86 33.07 19.37
C GLU A 23 25.36 32.72 19.48
N GLU A 24 25.06 31.45 19.64
CA GLU A 24 23.68 30.95 19.71
C GLU A 24 23.15 31.05 21.13
N SER A 25 21.99 31.69 21.31
CA SER A 25 21.32 31.69 22.60
C SER A 25 20.75 30.31 22.94
N GLU A 26 20.48 30.07 24.21
CA GLU A 26 19.87 28.80 24.66
C GLU A 26 18.49 28.58 24.01
N ALA A 27 17.72 29.67 23.82
CA ALA A 27 16.43 29.62 23.16
C ALA A 27 16.53 29.21 21.67
N ASP A 28 17.53 29.78 20.95
CA ASP A 28 17.77 29.44 19.55
C ASP A 28 18.25 28.00 19.39
N LEU A 29 19.10 27.50 20.30
CA LEU A 29 19.52 26.11 20.33
C LEU A 29 18.31 25.16 20.51
N ILE A 30 17.37 25.49 21.41
CA ILE A 30 16.17 24.69 21.63
C ILE A 30 15.30 24.70 20.37
N ILE A 31 15.01 25.84 19.76
CA ILE A 31 14.20 25.98 18.56
C ILE A 31 14.80 25.15 17.42
N ARG A 32 16.09 25.31 17.15
CA ARG A 32 16.81 24.57 16.12
C ARG A 32 16.79 23.06 16.39
N SER A 33 16.96 22.66 17.64
CA SER A 33 16.93 21.25 18.03
C SER A 33 15.56 20.62 17.81
N VAL A 34 14.50 21.34 18.16
CA VAL A 34 13.11 20.88 17.96
C VAL A 34 12.78 20.76 16.46
N GLU A 35 13.17 21.75 15.64
CA GLU A 35 12.91 21.71 14.20
C GLU A 35 13.65 20.55 13.50
N ASN A 36 14.92 20.33 13.85
CA ASN A 36 15.69 19.20 13.33
C ASN A 36 15.08 17.85 13.74
N LEU A 37 14.60 17.73 14.98
CA LEU A 37 13.95 16.53 15.45
C LEU A 37 12.62 16.28 14.75
N ARG A 38 11.83 17.34 14.53
CA ARG A 38 10.58 17.26 13.79
C ARG A 38 10.81 16.76 12.38
N GLN A 39 11.84 17.27 11.69
CA GLN A 39 12.19 16.83 10.34
C GLN A 39 12.64 15.37 10.31
N GLU A 40 13.43 14.93 11.28
CA GLU A 40 13.85 13.52 11.39
C GLU A 40 12.67 12.59 11.66
N LEU A 41 11.79 12.96 12.58
CA LEU A 41 10.58 12.18 12.85
C LEU A 41 9.69 12.07 11.61
N PHE A 42 9.56 13.14 10.84
CA PHE A 42 8.83 13.13 9.59
C PHE A 42 9.47 12.20 8.55
N ASN A 43 10.79 12.25 8.40
CA ASN A 43 11.54 11.36 7.50
C ASN A 43 11.45 9.89 7.92
N LEU A 44 11.52 9.63 9.23
CA LEU A 44 11.30 8.29 9.76
C LEU A 44 9.88 7.81 9.49
N TRP A 45 8.87 8.66 9.69
CA TRP A 45 7.49 8.32 9.42
C TRP A 45 7.26 8.01 7.94
N ILE A 46 7.78 8.84 7.01
CA ILE A 46 7.74 8.55 5.57
C ILE A 46 8.40 7.21 5.27
N LYS A 47 9.60 6.97 5.80
CA LYS A 47 10.32 5.70 5.60
C LYS A 47 9.52 4.50 6.09
N TYR A 48 8.88 4.61 7.25
CA TYR A 48 8.05 3.54 7.81
C TYR A 48 6.76 3.35 7.03
N THR A 49 6.09 4.43 6.62
CA THR A 49 4.84 4.35 5.84
C THR A 49 5.08 3.89 4.41
N SER A 50 6.20 4.25 3.80
CA SER A 50 6.59 3.75 2.47
C SER A 50 7.18 2.33 2.49
N SER A 51 7.69 1.87 3.63
CA SER A 51 8.18 0.49 3.81
C SER A 51 7.12 -0.48 4.37
N LEU A 52 5.96 0.03 4.77
CA LEU A 52 4.79 -0.80 4.96
C LEU A 52 4.32 -1.22 3.56
N ASP A 53 4.77 -2.39 3.16
CA ASP A 53 4.15 -3.19 2.10
C ASP A 53 2.76 -3.57 2.62
N THR A 54 1.90 -2.55 2.75
CA THR A 54 0.52 -2.72 3.21
C THR A 54 -0.23 -3.37 2.07
N THR A 55 -0.18 -4.69 2.07
CA THR A 55 -0.98 -5.49 1.17
C THR A 55 -2.43 -5.36 1.62
N LEU A 56 -3.25 -4.72 0.81
CA LEU A 56 -4.67 -4.53 1.07
C LEU A 56 -5.48 -5.57 0.30
N PRO A 57 -6.52 -6.15 0.93
CA PRO A 57 -7.43 -7.06 0.26
C PRO A 57 -8.48 -6.28 -0.54
N TYR A 58 -8.60 -6.59 -1.82
CA TYR A 58 -9.63 -6.05 -2.72
C TYR A 58 -10.53 -7.18 -3.20
N LYS A 59 -11.80 -7.13 -2.80
CA LYS A 59 -12.79 -8.12 -3.20
C LYS A 59 -13.19 -7.92 -4.65
N ILE A 60 -13.11 -9.00 -5.42
CA ILE A 60 -13.47 -9.01 -6.83
C ILE A 60 -14.56 -10.02 -7.12
N ARG A 61 -15.29 -9.74 -8.20
CA ARG A 61 -16.24 -10.67 -8.81
C ARG A 61 -15.96 -10.74 -10.30
N PHE A 62 -15.88 -11.95 -10.82
CA PHE A 62 -15.89 -12.23 -12.25
C PHE A 62 -17.20 -12.92 -12.61
N THR A 63 -17.86 -12.41 -13.66
CA THR A 63 -19.10 -12.99 -14.19
C THR A 63 -18.88 -13.33 -15.65
N GLY A 64 -19.04 -14.59 -16.02
CA GLY A 64 -18.87 -15.03 -17.39
C GLY A 64 -18.96 -16.56 -17.54
N ASP A 65 -19.36 -17.01 -18.71
CA ASP A 65 -19.57 -18.43 -19.03
C ASP A 65 -18.29 -19.23 -19.26
N GLN A 66 -17.12 -18.57 -19.23
CA GLN A 66 -15.87 -19.20 -19.60
C GLN A 66 -14.84 -19.19 -18.48
N PHE A 67 -14.71 -20.31 -17.80
CA PHE A 67 -13.63 -20.54 -16.85
C PHE A 67 -12.22 -20.31 -17.46
N LYS A 68 -12.10 -20.51 -18.78
CA LYS A 68 -10.86 -20.20 -19.53
C LYS A 68 -10.49 -18.72 -19.46
N THR A 69 -11.47 -17.83 -19.53
CA THR A 69 -11.25 -16.37 -19.44
C THR A 69 -10.74 -15.98 -18.06
N TRP A 70 -11.28 -16.57 -17.00
CA TRP A 70 -10.77 -16.34 -15.66
C TRP A 70 -9.31 -16.79 -15.52
N ARG A 71 -8.93 -17.95 -16.04
CA ARG A 71 -7.54 -18.43 -15.95
C ARG A 71 -6.55 -17.45 -16.59
N ILE A 72 -6.91 -16.86 -17.72
CA ILE A 72 -6.07 -15.85 -18.38
C ILE A 72 -5.98 -14.57 -17.53
N ILE A 73 -7.08 -14.16 -16.89
CA ILE A 73 -7.07 -13.01 -15.96
C ILE A 73 -6.18 -13.36 -14.76
N GLU A 74 -6.34 -14.53 -14.15
CA GLU A 74 -5.56 -14.96 -13.00
C GLU A 74 -4.05 -15.02 -13.29
N GLU A 75 -3.65 -15.58 -14.44
CA GLU A 75 -2.26 -15.60 -14.89
C GLU A 75 -1.70 -14.17 -15.01
N LYS A 76 -2.42 -13.26 -15.69
CA LYS A 76 -2.01 -11.86 -15.80
C LYS A 76 -1.94 -11.16 -14.43
N LEU A 77 -2.86 -11.45 -13.50
CA LEU A 77 -2.84 -10.88 -12.15
C LEU A 77 -1.60 -11.32 -11.39
N LEU A 78 -1.23 -12.59 -11.48
CA LEU A 78 -0.07 -13.17 -10.78
C LEU A 78 1.27 -12.69 -11.35
N ASP A 79 1.31 -12.26 -12.62
CA ASP A 79 2.50 -11.67 -13.25
C ASP A 79 2.76 -10.22 -12.77
N ILE A 80 1.79 -9.58 -12.12
CA ILE A 80 1.95 -8.22 -11.60
C ILE A 80 2.66 -8.27 -10.24
N GLU A 81 3.89 -7.78 -10.18
CA GLU A 81 4.75 -7.82 -8.98
C GLU A 81 4.09 -7.24 -7.71
N SER A 82 3.25 -6.22 -7.88
CA SER A 82 2.53 -5.56 -6.77
C SER A 82 1.34 -6.38 -6.25
N ILE A 83 0.89 -7.41 -6.97
CA ILE A 83 -0.11 -8.36 -6.52
C ILE A 83 0.61 -9.51 -5.81
N LYS A 84 0.35 -9.66 -4.52
CA LYS A 84 1.02 -10.66 -3.69
C LYS A 84 0.32 -12.01 -3.69
N ASN A 85 -0.98 -12.00 -3.85
CA ASN A 85 -1.79 -13.20 -3.89
C ASN A 85 -3.18 -12.92 -4.50
N VAL A 86 -3.80 -13.95 -5.03
CA VAL A 86 -5.20 -13.96 -5.47
C VAL A 86 -5.84 -15.21 -4.88
N THR A 87 -6.96 -15.05 -4.16
CA THR A 87 -7.72 -16.15 -3.59
C THR A 87 -9.10 -16.24 -4.22
N ILE A 88 -9.60 -17.45 -4.40
CA ILE A 88 -10.98 -17.72 -4.82
C ILE A 88 -11.77 -18.05 -3.56
N ASP A 89 -12.75 -17.22 -3.24
CA ASP A 89 -13.58 -17.36 -2.04
C ASP A 89 -14.89 -18.10 -2.35
N TYR A 90 -15.38 -17.99 -3.60
CA TYR A 90 -16.60 -18.62 -4.06
C TYR A 90 -16.55 -18.87 -5.57
N LEU A 91 -17.09 -20.00 -6.00
CA LEU A 91 -17.15 -20.39 -7.40
C LEU A 91 -18.44 -21.14 -7.70
N ASP A 92 -19.16 -20.69 -8.73
CA ASP A 92 -20.26 -21.44 -9.36
C ASP A 92 -20.13 -21.45 -10.89
N THR A 93 -21.17 -21.89 -11.60
CA THR A 93 -21.13 -22.05 -13.06
C THR A 93 -20.96 -20.76 -13.85
N SER A 94 -21.30 -19.60 -13.27
CA SER A 94 -21.34 -18.30 -13.96
C SER A 94 -20.63 -17.18 -13.18
N THR A 95 -20.32 -17.40 -11.91
CA THR A 95 -19.78 -16.36 -11.02
C THR A 95 -18.61 -16.90 -10.22
N LEU A 96 -17.52 -16.13 -10.22
CA LEU A 96 -16.40 -16.31 -9.33
C LEU A 96 -16.28 -15.08 -8.44
N LYS A 97 -16.10 -15.28 -7.14
CA LYS A 97 -15.73 -14.23 -6.20
C LYS A 97 -14.37 -14.56 -5.60
N GLY A 98 -13.55 -13.55 -5.43
CA GLY A 98 -12.22 -13.72 -4.90
C GLY A 98 -11.69 -12.45 -4.26
N THR A 99 -10.45 -12.51 -3.83
CA THR A 99 -9.74 -11.40 -3.19
C THR A 99 -8.36 -11.26 -3.81
N ILE A 100 -8.07 -10.05 -4.30
CA ILE A 100 -6.72 -9.65 -4.74
C ILE A 100 -6.02 -8.99 -3.56
N TYR A 101 -4.85 -9.50 -3.19
CA TYR A 101 -3.98 -8.89 -2.19
C TYR A 101 -2.92 -8.04 -2.91
N PHE A 102 -3.09 -6.72 -2.83
CA PHE A 102 -2.30 -5.75 -3.60
C PHE A 102 -1.56 -4.76 -2.70
N SER A 103 -0.29 -4.49 -3.04
CA SER A 103 0.54 -3.48 -2.37
C SER A 103 0.29 -2.10 -2.96
N GLY A 104 -0.72 -1.40 -2.43
CA GLY A 104 -1.11 -0.06 -2.88
C GLY A 104 -2.59 0.22 -2.67
N ASP A 105 -3.03 1.39 -3.11
CA ASP A 105 -4.44 1.79 -3.07
C ASP A 105 -5.22 1.30 -4.31
N LEU A 106 -6.56 1.43 -4.24
CA LEU A 106 -7.47 1.01 -5.31
C LEU A 106 -7.20 1.74 -6.63
N SER A 107 -6.82 3.02 -6.59
CA SER A 107 -6.54 3.82 -7.78
C SER A 107 -5.33 3.30 -8.52
N LYS A 108 -4.27 2.95 -7.79
CA LYS A 108 -3.06 2.35 -8.33
C LYS A 108 -3.35 0.95 -8.89
N LEU A 109 -4.13 0.13 -8.17
CA LEU A 109 -4.56 -1.18 -8.66
C LEU A 109 -5.30 -1.04 -9.99
N ASN A 110 -6.27 -0.12 -10.08
CA ASN A 110 -7.04 0.09 -11.30
C ASN A 110 -6.17 0.50 -12.50
N LEU A 111 -5.20 1.41 -12.30
CA LEU A 111 -4.27 1.82 -13.36
C LEU A 111 -3.44 0.64 -13.87
N ILE A 112 -2.88 -0.16 -12.98
CA ILE A 112 -2.05 -1.32 -13.35
C ILE A 112 -2.90 -2.38 -14.08
N LEU A 113 -4.13 -2.61 -13.64
CA LEU A 113 -5.02 -3.55 -14.31
C LEU A 113 -5.41 -3.08 -15.72
N LEU A 114 -5.67 -1.78 -15.91
CA LEU A 114 -5.94 -1.18 -17.21
C LEU A 114 -4.75 -1.35 -18.18
N GLU A 115 -3.52 -1.19 -17.70
CA GLU A 115 -2.30 -1.43 -18.49
C GLU A 115 -2.17 -2.90 -18.96
N ASN A 116 -2.85 -3.82 -18.27
CA ASN A 116 -2.88 -5.26 -18.60
C ASN A 116 -4.18 -5.71 -19.26
N ASP A 117 -4.93 -4.77 -19.87
CA ASP A 117 -6.22 -5.01 -20.56
C ASP A 117 -7.31 -5.56 -19.63
N ILE A 118 -7.20 -5.31 -18.33
CA ILE A 118 -8.18 -5.73 -17.34
C ILE A 118 -8.93 -4.50 -16.83
N LEU A 119 -10.26 -4.54 -16.92
CA LEU A 119 -11.14 -3.52 -16.38
C LEU A 119 -11.61 -3.91 -14.99
N LEU A 120 -11.49 -2.98 -14.05
CA LEU A 120 -12.05 -3.11 -12.70
C LEU A 120 -13.16 -2.08 -12.51
N THR A 121 -14.39 -2.54 -12.30
CA THR A 121 -15.55 -1.66 -12.06
C THR A 121 -16.00 -1.77 -10.61
N TYR A 122 -15.85 -0.69 -9.86
CA TYR A 122 -16.24 -0.65 -8.45
C TYR A 122 -17.75 -0.62 -8.26
N LEU A 123 -18.29 -1.55 -7.45
CA LEU A 123 -19.73 -1.71 -7.16
C LEU A 123 -20.02 -1.71 -5.64
N GLY A 124 -19.26 -0.97 -4.85
CA GLY A 124 -19.40 -0.89 -3.40
C GLY A 124 -18.62 -1.95 -2.66
N ASP A 125 -19.21 -3.06 -2.25
CA ASP A 125 -18.55 -4.11 -1.45
C ASP A 125 -17.54 -4.96 -2.23
N TYR A 126 -17.63 -4.95 -3.55
CA TYR A 126 -16.73 -5.69 -4.46
C TYR A 126 -16.57 -4.92 -5.77
N SER A 127 -15.60 -5.33 -6.56
CA SER A 127 -15.39 -4.79 -7.92
C SER A 127 -15.56 -5.90 -8.94
N ASP A 128 -16.30 -5.62 -10.02
CA ASP A 128 -16.35 -6.53 -11.17
C ASP A 128 -15.04 -6.43 -11.96
N ILE A 129 -14.51 -7.59 -12.31
CA ILE A 129 -13.29 -7.73 -13.11
C ILE A 129 -13.63 -8.37 -14.46
N SER A 130 -13.14 -7.79 -15.54
CA SER A 130 -13.36 -8.27 -16.91
C SER A 130 -12.20 -7.90 -17.82
N PHE A 131 -12.13 -8.54 -19.00
CA PHE A 131 -11.25 -8.05 -20.06
C PHE A 131 -11.84 -6.82 -20.76
N ILE A 132 -10.96 -5.92 -21.18
CA ILE A 132 -11.32 -4.85 -22.12
C ILE A 132 -11.51 -5.54 -23.48
N SER A 133 -12.77 -5.62 -23.94
CA SER A 133 -13.07 -6.11 -25.27
C SER A 133 -12.46 -5.17 -26.30
N GLN A 134 -11.56 -5.68 -27.13
CA GLN A 134 -11.10 -4.99 -28.33
C GLN A 134 -12.18 -5.00 -29.39
#